data_371ff2cb63bcdc1e11698b6740c4d456
#
_entry.id   371ff2cb63bcdc1e11698b6740c4d456
#
_cell.length_a   1.000
_cell.length_b   1.000
_cell.length_c   1.000
_cell.angle_alpha   90.00
_cell.angle_beta   90.00
_cell.angle_gamma   90.00
#
_symmetry.space_group_name_H-M   'P 1'
#
loop_
_entity.id
_entity.type
_entity.pdbx_description
1 polymer ?
#
loop_
_entity_poly.entity_id
_entity_poly.type
_entity_poly.pdbx_seq_one_letter_code
_entity_poly.pdbx_strand_id
1 'polypeptide(L)'
;MITGLQLAILAGGMVGLGLCLLVARLLPAEPDLADALERVSTTRARSNERVLEGQSGKERLGLWGLRVLPPGLWARTPTRELALLRIPIAQFYGEKLTFAGLGLLIPPSLTLLFNILGLGIPLQIPALASLVLAVVMFFIPNYNAVDEARKARVEFARALGAYIDLVAVERHNGIGARQAMEAAAGVGDSWVFTRLSEELTRSRWSGLPPWDALHTLATELGLPELDDFADIMRLSGEEGASVYATLRARSAAMRAAMLNDEIAQANAVGERMTIPGSLLGVIFMALLVTPSLLRMLISA
;
A
#
# COMPACT_ATOMS: atom_id res chain seq x y z
N MET A 1 39.53 -30.17 10.20
CA MET A 1 39.91 -29.19 9.14
C MET A 1 38.64 -28.75 8.45
N ILE A 2 38.22 -27.51 8.66
CA ILE A 2 37.07 -26.95 7.96
C ILE A 2 37.53 -26.71 6.53
N THR A 3 36.89 -27.38 5.56
CA THR A 3 37.25 -27.23 4.15
C THR A 3 36.83 -25.82 3.68
N GLY A 4 37.63 -25.19 2.80
CA GLY A 4 37.34 -23.84 2.28
C GLY A 4 35.90 -23.69 1.73
N LEU A 5 35.30 -24.79 1.23
CA LEU A 5 33.92 -24.87 0.82
C LEU A 5 32.91 -24.63 1.97
N GLN A 6 33.18 -25.17 3.17
CA GLN A 6 32.31 -24.99 4.35
C GLN A 6 32.36 -23.55 4.87
N LEU A 7 33.54 -22.92 4.83
CA LEU A 7 33.72 -21.52 5.16
C LEU A 7 33.00 -20.59 4.14
N ALA A 8 33.07 -20.90 2.87
CA ALA A 8 32.36 -20.16 1.81
C ALA A 8 30.84 -20.25 1.95
N ILE A 9 30.28 -21.45 2.27
CA ILE A 9 28.87 -21.66 2.52
C ILE A 9 28.41 -20.90 3.78
N LEU A 10 29.19 -20.93 4.86
CA LEU A 10 28.87 -20.18 6.08
C LEU A 10 28.93 -18.65 5.86
N ALA A 11 29.95 -18.15 5.19
CA ALA A 11 30.06 -16.73 4.87
C ALA A 11 28.97 -16.26 3.91
N GLY A 12 28.67 -17.03 2.85
CA GLY A 12 27.56 -16.75 1.92
C GLY A 12 26.20 -16.79 2.60
N GLY A 13 25.98 -17.75 3.52
CA GLY A 13 24.77 -17.86 4.33
C GLY A 13 24.60 -16.67 5.28
N MET A 14 25.65 -16.23 5.97
CA MET A 14 25.60 -15.05 6.85
C MET A 14 25.34 -13.76 6.08
N VAL A 15 25.96 -13.57 4.93
CA VAL A 15 25.73 -12.40 4.06
C VAL A 15 24.32 -12.44 3.47
N GLY A 16 23.87 -13.59 2.99
CA GLY A 16 22.49 -13.77 2.50
C GLY A 16 21.44 -13.50 3.59
N LEU A 17 21.70 -13.97 4.81
CA LEU A 17 20.83 -13.76 5.97
C LEU A 17 20.84 -12.28 6.41
N GLY A 18 22.02 -11.63 6.41
CA GLY A 18 22.16 -10.20 6.68
C GLY A 18 21.44 -9.33 5.65
N LEU A 19 21.53 -9.68 4.37
CA LEU A 19 20.84 -9.02 3.27
C LEU A 19 19.32 -9.24 3.35
N CYS A 20 18.88 -10.46 3.66
CA CYS A 20 17.48 -10.79 3.87
C CYS A 20 16.88 -10.03 5.05
N LEU A 21 17.59 -9.93 6.18
CA LEU A 21 17.16 -9.13 7.34
C LEU A 21 17.16 -7.63 7.04
N LEU A 22 18.09 -7.14 6.24
CA LEU A 22 18.16 -5.75 5.84
C LEU A 22 17.03 -5.40 4.88
N VAL A 23 16.71 -6.26 3.93
CA VAL A 23 15.55 -6.14 3.04
C VAL A 23 14.25 -6.29 3.82
N ALA A 24 14.15 -7.25 4.75
CA ALA A 24 12.97 -7.42 5.60
C ALA A 24 12.73 -6.22 6.53
N ARG A 25 13.79 -5.51 6.95
CA ARG A 25 13.69 -4.30 7.76
C ARG A 25 13.39 -3.04 6.95
N LEU A 26 13.68 -3.06 5.65
CA LEU A 26 13.38 -1.98 4.70
C LEU A 26 12.00 -2.14 4.03
N LEU A 27 11.49 -3.37 3.96
CA LEU A 27 10.08 -3.61 3.64
C LEU A 27 9.27 -3.11 4.84
N PRO A 28 8.24 -2.27 4.63
CA PRO A 28 7.35 -1.87 5.71
C PRO A 28 6.74 -3.15 6.31
N ALA A 29 7.18 -3.50 7.51
CA ALA A 29 6.51 -4.50 8.31
C ALA A 29 5.06 -4.03 8.53
N GLU A 30 4.13 -4.97 8.53
CA GLU A 30 2.75 -4.70 8.92
C GLU A 30 2.74 -3.84 10.20
N PRO A 31 1.79 -2.90 10.35
CA PRO A 31 1.80 -1.94 11.44
C PRO A 31 1.91 -2.66 12.77
N ASP A 32 2.99 -2.37 13.48
CA ASP A 32 3.27 -2.93 14.78
C ASP A 32 2.11 -2.60 15.73
N LEU A 33 1.66 -3.56 16.53
CA LEU A 33 0.61 -3.39 17.53
C LEU A 33 0.89 -2.18 18.44
N ALA A 34 2.16 -1.82 18.64
CA ALA A 34 2.59 -0.62 19.34
C ALA A 34 2.15 0.66 18.60
N ASP A 35 2.22 0.69 17.28
CA ASP A 35 1.78 1.81 16.44
C ASP A 35 0.24 1.94 16.45
N ALA A 36 -0.48 0.83 16.51
CA ALA A 36 -1.92 0.80 16.67
C ALA A 36 -2.36 1.28 18.07
N LEU A 37 -1.64 0.90 19.13
CA LEU A 37 -1.87 1.38 20.50
C LEU A 37 -1.48 2.85 20.70
N GLU A 38 -0.44 3.34 20.02
CA GLU A 38 -0.04 4.75 20.06
C GLU A 38 -1.05 5.65 19.31
N ARG A 39 -1.78 5.12 18.32
CA ARG A 39 -2.90 5.80 17.65
C ARG A 39 -4.15 5.92 18.54
N VAL A 40 -4.33 5.03 19.50
CA VAL A 40 -5.43 5.05 20.47
C VAL A 40 -5.14 5.97 21.66
N SER A 41 -3.86 6.23 21.97
CA SER A 41 -3.50 7.16 23.02
C SER A 41 -3.57 8.61 22.51
N THR A 42 -4.52 9.35 23.03
CA THR A 42 -4.79 10.78 22.85
C THR A 42 -3.54 11.64 23.00
N THR A 43 -2.73 11.78 21.95
CA THR A 43 -1.67 12.79 21.94
C THR A 43 -1.67 13.52 20.60
N ARG A 44 -2.81 14.15 20.29
CA ARG A 44 -3.00 15.06 19.15
C ARG A 44 -1.99 16.23 19.10
N ALA A 45 -1.39 16.61 20.23
CA ALA A 45 -0.46 17.71 20.31
C ALA A 45 0.98 17.35 19.92
N ARG A 46 1.44 16.12 20.18
CA ARG A 46 2.82 15.69 19.87
C ARG A 46 3.04 15.24 18.43
N SER A 47 1.97 14.90 17.71
CA SER A 47 2.07 14.47 16.30
C SER A 47 2.51 15.62 15.37
N ASN A 48 2.10 16.86 15.65
CA ASN A 48 2.50 18.02 14.86
C ASN A 48 3.94 18.49 15.15
N GLU A 49 4.46 18.30 16.35
CA GLU A 49 5.85 18.64 16.68
C GLU A 49 6.84 17.62 16.09
N ARG A 50 6.51 16.33 16.08
CA ARG A 50 7.37 15.30 15.45
C ARG A 50 7.48 15.42 13.94
N VAL A 51 6.47 15.97 13.25
CA VAL A 51 6.52 16.26 11.81
C VAL A 51 7.52 17.39 11.51
N LEU A 52 7.78 18.28 12.44
CA LEU A 52 8.75 19.38 12.28
C LEU A 52 10.18 19.00 12.72
N GLU A 53 10.35 18.03 13.62
CA GLU A 53 11.68 17.62 14.12
C GLU A 53 12.32 16.44 13.34
N GLY A 54 11.57 15.74 12.51
CA GLY A 54 12.07 14.59 11.77
C GLY A 54 12.03 14.76 10.27
N GLN A 55 12.74 15.73 9.68
CA GLN A 55 13.13 15.59 8.28
C GLN A 55 13.93 14.29 8.17
N SER A 56 13.24 13.20 7.83
CA SER A 56 13.88 11.89 7.71
C SER A 56 15.00 12.01 6.68
N GLY A 57 16.11 11.31 6.87
CA GLY A 57 17.22 11.35 5.90
C GLY A 57 16.74 11.07 4.46
N LYS A 58 15.63 10.34 4.31
CA LYS A 58 14.93 10.08 3.05
C LYS A 58 14.37 11.35 2.41
N GLU A 59 13.81 12.26 3.20
CA GLU A 59 13.24 13.51 2.69
C GLU A 59 14.34 14.46 2.17
N ARG A 60 15.47 14.54 2.88
CA ARG A 60 16.66 15.29 2.43
C ARG A 60 17.21 14.72 1.13
N LEU A 61 17.32 13.40 1.01
CA LEU A 61 17.75 12.73 -0.22
C LEU A 61 16.76 12.98 -1.37
N GLY A 62 15.47 12.97 -1.10
CA GLY A 62 14.44 13.28 -2.09
C GLY A 62 14.52 14.72 -2.59
N LEU A 63 14.68 15.69 -1.70
CA LEU A 63 14.87 17.10 -2.06
C LEU A 63 16.17 17.33 -2.85
N TRP A 64 17.25 16.64 -2.49
CA TRP A 64 18.50 16.66 -3.26
C TRP A 64 18.29 16.07 -4.66
N GLY A 65 17.62 14.92 -4.73
CA GLY A 65 17.29 14.26 -6.01
C GLY A 65 16.45 15.12 -6.93
N LEU A 66 15.45 15.84 -6.40
CA LEU A 66 14.62 16.77 -7.16
C LEU A 66 15.42 17.95 -7.76
N ARG A 67 16.54 18.33 -7.15
CA ARG A 67 17.42 19.40 -7.65
C ARG A 67 18.40 18.93 -8.70
N VAL A 68 18.86 17.68 -8.60
CA VAL A 68 19.96 17.14 -9.42
C VAL A 68 19.46 16.37 -10.63
N LEU A 69 18.35 15.65 -10.49
CA LEU A 69 17.82 14.77 -11.53
C LEU A 69 16.74 15.48 -12.37
N PRO A 70 16.80 15.37 -13.71
CA PRO A 70 15.79 15.95 -14.58
C PRO A 70 14.42 15.27 -14.35
N PRO A 71 13.31 16.04 -14.47
CA PRO A 71 11.95 15.54 -14.17
C PRO A 71 11.52 14.33 -15.02
N GLY A 72 12.13 14.14 -16.21
CA GLY A 72 11.84 13.00 -17.08
C GLY A 72 12.30 11.64 -16.55
N LEU A 73 13.27 11.59 -15.62
CA LEU A 73 13.78 10.35 -15.06
C LEU A 73 12.89 9.78 -13.93
N TRP A 74 12.01 10.61 -13.36
CA TRP A 74 11.20 10.20 -12.21
C TRP A 74 10.07 9.24 -12.56
N ALA A 75 9.83 8.94 -13.83
CA ALA A 75 8.71 8.16 -14.33
C ALA A 75 7.35 8.77 -13.91
N ARG A 76 6.27 8.05 -14.12
CA ARG A 76 4.92 8.51 -13.77
C ARG A 76 4.74 8.48 -12.26
N THR A 77 4.71 9.65 -11.61
CA THR A 77 4.50 9.75 -10.16
C THR A 77 3.03 9.53 -9.85
N PRO A 78 2.66 8.60 -8.96
CA PRO A 78 1.28 8.33 -8.58
C PRO A 78 0.78 9.38 -7.58
N THR A 79 0.51 10.60 -8.05
CA THR A 79 0.18 11.75 -7.19
C THR A 79 -1.11 11.56 -6.38
N ARG A 80 -2.13 10.92 -6.98
CA ARG A 80 -3.40 10.62 -6.29
C ARG A 80 -3.22 9.59 -5.17
N GLU A 81 -2.41 8.58 -5.43
CA GLU A 81 -2.07 7.53 -4.47
C GLU A 81 -1.29 8.11 -3.28
N LEU A 82 -0.32 8.97 -3.56
CA LEU A 82 0.46 9.66 -2.52
C LEU A 82 -0.40 10.62 -1.70
N ALA A 83 -1.34 11.34 -2.32
CA ALA A 83 -2.28 12.22 -1.63
C ALA A 83 -3.18 11.43 -0.66
N LEU A 84 -3.67 10.26 -1.09
CA LEU A 84 -4.46 9.37 -0.25
C LEU A 84 -3.67 8.87 0.97
N LEU A 85 -2.41 8.47 0.76
CA LEU A 85 -1.52 7.97 1.81
C LEU A 85 -0.88 9.09 2.66
N ARG A 86 -1.10 10.35 2.31
CA ARG A 86 -0.46 11.51 2.96
C ARG A 86 1.08 11.46 2.93
N ILE A 87 1.66 10.82 1.91
CA ILE A 87 3.11 10.74 1.74
C ILE A 87 3.60 11.96 0.97
N PRO A 88 4.52 12.77 1.53
CA PRO A 88 5.12 13.88 0.81
C PRO A 88 5.89 13.40 -0.42
N ILE A 89 5.77 14.12 -1.53
CA ILE A 89 6.46 13.79 -2.79
C ILE A 89 7.97 13.68 -2.58
N ALA A 90 8.55 14.54 -1.74
CA ALA A 90 9.97 14.51 -1.39
C ALA A 90 10.37 13.18 -0.70
N GLN A 91 9.57 12.70 0.23
CA GLN A 91 9.81 11.42 0.89
C GLN A 91 9.74 10.25 -0.10
N PHE A 92 8.75 10.24 -0.98
CA PHE A 92 8.61 9.21 -2.01
C PHE A 92 9.81 9.16 -2.97
N TYR A 93 10.31 10.32 -3.40
CA TYR A 93 11.51 10.37 -4.22
C TYR A 93 12.77 9.96 -3.46
N GLY A 94 12.84 10.29 -2.19
CA GLY A 94 13.90 9.79 -1.31
C GLY A 94 13.91 8.27 -1.21
N GLU A 95 12.74 7.65 -1.12
CA GLU A 95 12.62 6.19 -1.15
C GLU A 95 13.08 5.59 -2.48
N LYS A 96 12.69 6.16 -3.61
CA LYS A 96 13.18 5.73 -4.92
C LYS A 96 14.71 5.75 -5.02
N LEU A 97 15.33 6.82 -4.53
CA LEU A 97 16.79 6.96 -4.53
C LEU A 97 17.47 5.96 -3.59
N THR A 98 16.89 5.71 -2.41
CA THR A 98 17.45 4.72 -1.48
C THR A 98 17.38 3.31 -2.06
N PHE A 99 16.25 2.92 -2.66
CA PHE A 99 16.11 1.62 -3.32
C PHE A 99 17.03 1.47 -4.53
N ALA A 100 17.14 2.50 -5.37
CA ALA A 100 18.09 2.51 -6.49
C ALA A 100 19.56 2.41 -6.02
N GLY A 101 19.91 3.14 -4.97
CA GLY A 101 21.23 3.09 -4.35
C GLY A 101 21.56 1.71 -3.78
N LEU A 102 20.60 1.06 -3.14
CA LEU A 102 20.75 -0.34 -2.68
C LEU A 102 20.96 -1.28 -3.87
N GLY A 103 20.16 -1.17 -4.93
CA GLY A 103 20.31 -1.98 -6.13
C GLY A 103 21.69 -1.81 -6.80
N LEU A 104 22.22 -0.59 -6.75
CA LEU A 104 23.54 -0.29 -7.31
C LEU A 104 24.68 -0.85 -6.44
N LEU A 105 24.54 -0.85 -5.11
CA LEU A 105 25.61 -1.23 -4.17
C LEU A 105 25.65 -2.75 -3.91
N ILE A 106 24.54 -3.46 -3.97
CA ILE A 106 24.46 -4.88 -3.62
C ILE A 106 25.37 -5.75 -4.50
N PRO A 107 25.32 -5.72 -5.86
CA PRO A 107 26.14 -6.61 -6.66
C PRO A 107 27.64 -6.34 -6.56
N PRO A 108 28.15 -5.10 -6.55
CA PRO A 108 29.57 -4.84 -6.35
C PRO A 108 30.10 -5.28 -4.98
N SER A 109 29.32 -5.05 -3.91
CA SER A 109 29.71 -5.46 -2.56
C SER A 109 29.79 -6.99 -2.44
N LEU A 110 28.85 -7.70 -3.07
CA LEU A 110 28.85 -9.15 -3.13
C LEU A 110 30.05 -9.68 -3.91
N THR A 111 30.40 -9.01 -5.03
CA THR A 111 31.58 -9.39 -5.84
C THR A 111 32.89 -9.14 -5.11
N LEU A 112 33.00 -8.02 -4.38
CA LEU A 112 34.14 -7.74 -3.56
C LEU A 112 34.33 -8.84 -2.53
N LEU A 113 33.25 -9.27 -1.88
CA LEU A 113 33.26 -10.35 -0.91
C LEU A 113 33.71 -11.68 -1.54
N PHE A 114 33.19 -12.05 -2.72
CA PHE A 114 33.60 -13.25 -3.43
C PHE A 114 35.05 -13.22 -3.91
N ASN A 115 35.57 -12.06 -4.30
CA ASN A 115 36.99 -11.90 -4.64
C ASN A 115 37.92 -12.07 -3.41
N ILE A 116 37.51 -11.56 -2.24
CA ILE A 116 38.25 -11.78 -0.98
C ILE A 116 38.29 -13.28 -0.63
N LEU A 117 37.24 -14.02 -0.94
CA LEU A 117 37.14 -15.48 -0.75
C LEU A 117 37.88 -16.27 -1.84
N GLY A 118 38.55 -15.61 -2.81
CA GLY A 118 39.39 -16.24 -3.82
C GLY A 118 38.63 -16.79 -5.05
N LEU A 119 37.38 -16.43 -5.24
CA LEU A 119 36.53 -16.91 -6.36
C LEU A 119 36.80 -16.21 -7.71
N GLY A 120 37.61 -15.15 -7.77
CA GLY A 120 38.08 -14.53 -9.00
C GLY A 120 37.02 -14.09 -10.00
N ILE A 121 35.88 -13.56 -9.55
CA ILE A 121 34.77 -13.14 -10.43
C ILE A 121 35.15 -11.87 -11.20
N PRO A 122 35.06 -11.84 -12.54
CA PRO A 122 35.38 -10.65 -13.32
C PRO A 122 34.40 -9.51 -13.03
N LEU A 123 34.93 -8.30 -12.82
CA LEU A 123 34.19 -7.12 -12.34
C LEU A 123 33.10 -6.62 -13.34
N GLN A 124 33.17 -7.05 -14.59
CA GLN A 124 32.27 -6.61 -15.67
C GLN A 124 30.84 -7.13 -15.50
N ILE A 125 30.67 -8.37 -15.02
CA ILE A 125 29.36 -9.01 -14.84
C ILE A 125 28.56 -8.31 -13.72
N PRO A 126 29.14 -8.06 -12.54
CA PRO A 126 28.42 -7.35 -11.47
C PRO A 126 28.10 -5.89 -11.81
N ALA A 127 28.92 -5.20 -12.61
CA ALA A 127 28.64 -3.83 -13.02
C ALA A 127 27.35 -3.73 -13.88
N LEU A 128 27.17 -4.65 -14.81
CA LEU A 128 25.93 -4.72 -15.59
C LEU A 128 24.73 -5.14 -14.73
N ALA A 129 24.93 -6.13 -13.86
CA ALA A 129 23.90 -6.59 -12.94
C ALA A 129 23.46 -5.50 -11.95
N SER A 130 24.38 -4.65 -11.47
CA SER A 130 24.05 -3.54 -10.57
C SER A 130 23.19 -2.48 -11.25
N LEU A 131 23.45 -2.18 -12.53
CA LEU A 131 22.66 -1.23 -13.28
C LEU A 131 21.22 -1.74 -13.48
N VAL A 132 21.08 -2.99 -13.88
CA VAL A 132 19.76 -3.63 -14.06
C VAL A 132 19.00 -3.67 -12.74
N LEU A 133 19.67 -4.09 -11.65
CA LEU A 133 19.07 -4.19 -10.32
C LEU A 133 18.68 -2.81 -9.78
N ALA A 134 19.50 -1.79 -10.00
CA ALA A 134 19.17 -0.41 -9.61
C ALA A 134 17.91 0.10 -10.30
N VAL A 135 17.75 -0.19 -11.61
CA VAL A 135 16.54 0.17 -12.36
C VAL A 135 15.31 -0.58 -11.81
N VAL A 136 15.40 -1.88 -11.58
CA VAL A 136 14.30 -2.66 -11.03
C VAL A 136 13.90 -2.15 -9.63
N MET A 137 14.88 -1.95 -8.76
CA MET A 137 14.68 -1.44 -7.40
C MET A 137 14.08 -0.02 -7.38
N PHE A 138 14.42 0.83 -8.36
CA PHE A 138 13.85 2.16 -8.49
C PHE A 138 12.32 2.15 -8.72
N PHE A 139 11.77 1.09 -9.32
CA PHE A 139 10.33 0.96 -9.56
C PHE A 139 9.56 0.32 -8.40
N ILE A 140 10.24 -0.33 -7.45
CA ILE A 140 9.57 -0.98 -6.31
C ILE A 140 8.71 -0.01 -5.49
N PRO A 141 9.17 1.20 -5.10
CA PRO A 141 8.34 2.13 -4.36
C PRO A 141 7.08 2.57 -5.11
N ASN A 142 7.14 2.62 -6.45
CA ASN A 142 5.96 2.91 -7.26
C ASN A 142 4.88 1.83 -7.12
N TYR A 143 5.30 0.57 -7.18
CA TYR A 143 4.40 -0.57 -7.03
C TYR A 143 3.80 -0.62 -5.62
N ASN A 144 4.63 -0.42 -4.59
CA ASN A 144 4.21 -0.41 -3.20
C ASN A 144 3.19 0.71 -2.94
N ALA A 145 3.45 1.94 -3.41
CA ALA A 145 2.54 3.07 -3.24
C ALA A 145 1.17 2.81 -3.88
N VAL A 146 1.12 2.18 -5.04
CA VAL A 146 -0.14 1.82 -5.72
C VAL A 146 -0.88 0.72 -4.95
N ASP A 147 -0.17 -0.28 -4.46
CA ASP A 147 -0.78 -1.39 -3.69
C ASP A 147 -1.33 -0.91 -2.34
N GLU A 148 -0.55 -0.09 -1.62
CA GLU A 148 -0.99 0.52 -0.36
C GLU A 148 -2.18 1.46 -0.57
N ALA A 149 -2.17 2.26 -1.63
CA ALA A 149 -3.31 3.12 -1.96
C ALA A 149 -4.56 2.31 -2.29
N ARG A 150 -4.41 1.15 -2.95
CA ARG A 150 -5.55 0.25 -3.20
C ARG A 150 -6.15 -0.27 -1.90
N LYS A 151 -5.31 -0.70 -0.96
CA LYS A 151 -5.74 -1.14 0.38
C LYS A 151 -6.43 -0.01 1.15
N ALA A 152 -5.85 1.18 1.12
CA ALA A 152 -6.42 2.37 1.75
C ALA A 152 -7.78 2.77 1.15
N ARG A 153 -7.98 2.63 -0.16
CA ARG A 153 -9.31 2.87 -0.80
C ARG A 153 -10.37 1.89 -0.31
N VAL A 154 -10.03 0.61 -0.18
CA VAL A 154 -10.96 -0.40 0.35
C VAL A 154 -11.33 -0.11 1.80
N GLU A 155 -10.36 0.28 2.62
CA GLU A 155 -10.59 0.69 4.00
C GLU A 155 -11.46 1.95 4.07
N PHE A 156 -11.18 2.95 3.21
CA PHE A 156 -11.97 4.16 3.11
C PHE A 156 -13.44 3.86 2.76
N ALA A 157 -13.67 3.05 1.74
CA ALA A 157 -15.01 2.68 1.31
C ALA A 157 -15.79 1.96 2.43
N ARG A 158 -15.11 1.09 3.20
CA ARG A 158 -15.72 0.41 4.36
C ARG A 158 -16.11 1.40 5.45
N ALA A 159 -15.22 2.29 5.82
CA ALA A 159 -15.49 3.32 6.83
C ALA A 159 -16.55 4.33 6.36
N LEU A 160 -16.54 4.68 5.07
CA LEU A 160 -17.56 5.56 4.47
C LEU A 160 -18.96 4.96 4.56
N GLY A 161 -19.12 3.65 4.38
CA GLY A 161 -20.41 2.98 4.56
C GLY A 161 -20.96 3.16 5.97
N ALA A 162 -20.12 3.02 7.00
CA ALA A 162 -20.51 3.28 8.40
C ALA A 162 -20.82 4.76 8.65
N TYR A 163 -20.01 5.66 8.07
CA TYR A 163 -20.24 7.09 8.14
C TYR A 163 -21.60 7.50 7.54
N ILE A 164 -21.94 6.97 6.36
CA ILE A 164 -23.23 7.21 5.68
C ILE A 164 -24.41 6.76 6.57
N ASP A 165 -24.30 5.60 7.23
CA ASP A 165 -25.33 5.12 8.16
C ASP A 165 -25.52 6.08 9.34
N LEU A 166 -24.41 6.60 9.92
CA LEU A 166 -24.48 7.59 11.00
C LEU A 166 -25.15 8.89 10.54
N VAL A 167 -24.74 9.41 9.38
CA VAL A 167 -25.36 10.62 8.80
C VAL A 167 -26.86 10.38 8.55
N ALA A 168 -27.24 9.20 8.07
CA ALA A 168 -28.65 8.87 7.84
C ALA A 168 -29.48 8.93 9.14
N VAL A 169 -28.94 8.41 10.24
CA VAL A 169 -29.57 8.45 11.57
C VAL A 169 -29.72 9.90 12.04
N GLU A 170 -28.69 10.71 11.94
CA GLU A 170 -28.73 12.13 12.33
C GLU A 170 -29.73 12.92 11.48
N ARG A 171 -29.80 12.65 10.19
CA ARG A 171 -30.80 13.26 9.29
C ARG A 171 -32.23 12.82 9.61
N HIS A 172 -32.42 11.56 10.03
CA HIS A 172 -33.73 11.05 10.47
C HIS A 172 -34.20 11.75 11.74
N ASN A 173 -33.28 12.12 12.62
CA ASN A 173 -33.58 12.90 13.83
C ASN A 173 -33.86 14.40 13.55
N GLY A 174 -33.88 14.81 12.28
CA GLY A 174 -34.20 16.18 11.88
C GLY A 174 -33.04 17.16 11.94
N ILE A 175 -31.80 16.67 12.19
CA ILE A 175 -30.60 17.49 12.23
C ILE A 175 -30.26 18.00 10.83
N GLY A 176 -29.83 19.25 10.70
CA GLY A 176 -29.45 19.85 9.42
C GLY A 176 -28.30 19.09 8.72
N ALA A 177 -28.26 19.13 7.37
CA ALA A 177 -27.29 18.36 6.57
C ALA A 177 -25.83 18.55 7.02
N ARG A 178 -25.40 19.79 7.22
CA ARG A 178 -24.05 20.11 7.71
C ARG A 178 -23.79 19.51 9.08
N GLN A 179 -24.69 19.74 10.03
CA GLN A 179 -24.54 19.27 11.41
C GLN A 179 -24.53 17.75 11.48
N ALA A 180 -25.36 17.08 10.69
CA ALA A 180 -25.39 15.62 10.61
C ALA A 180 -24.05 15.03 10.13
N MET A 181 -23.46 15.64 9.09
CA MET A 181 -22.14 15.22 8.60
C MET A 181 -21.03 15.45 9.63
N GLU A 182 -21.02 16.62 10.29
CA GLU A 182 -20.02 16.95 11.30
C GLU A 182 -20.16 16.08 12.55
N ALA A 183 -21.39 15.83 13.01
CA ALA A 183 -21.64 14.94 14.15
C ALA A 183 -21.20 13.51 13.85
N ALA A 184 -21.57 12.96 12.71
CA ALA A 184 -21.17 11.64 12.28
C ALA A 184 -19.65 11.51 12.16
N ALA A 185 -18.95 12.51 11.63
CA ALA A 185 -17.49 12.51 11.52
C ALA A 185 -16.78 12.51 12.87
N GLY A 186 -17.44 13.01 13.92
CA GLY A 186 -16.89 13.02 15.28
C GLY A 186 -17.03 11.71 16.06
N VAL A 187 -17.79 10.75 15.56
CA VAL A 187 -18.07 9.48 16.25
C VAL A 187 -16.94 8.47 16.10
N GLY A 188 -16.31 8.41 14.93
CA GLY A 188 -15.32 7.39 14.62
C GLY A 188 -13.88 7.88 14.84
N ASP A 189 -13.01 6.96 15.29
CA ASP A 189 -11.59 7.24 15.58
C ASP A 189 -10.67 6.86 14.41
N SER A 190 -11.20 6.29 13.32
CA SER A 190 -10.36 5.88 12.19
C SER A 190 -9.80 7.09 11.44
N TRP A 191 -8.69 6.87 10.73
CA TRP A 191 -8.06 7.91 9.90
C TRP A 191 -9.03 8.50 8.86
N VAL A 192 -10.01 7.70 8.39
CA VAL A 192 -11.05 8.12 7.44
C VAL A 192 -11.98 9.15 8.08
N PHE A 193 -12.50 8.87 9.29
CA PHE A 193 -13.35 9.81 10.04
C PHE A 193 -12.59 11.10 10.37
N THR A 194 -11.32 10.96 10.75
CA THR A 194 -10.45 12.13 10.98
C THR A 194 -10.31 12.97 9.71
N ARG A 195 -10.10 12.33 8.54
CA ARG A 195 -9.98 13.03 7.24
C ARG A 195 -11.27 13.76 6.87
N LEU A 196 -12.42 13.11 7.04
CA LEU A 196 -13.73 13.73 6.80
C LEU A 196 -13.98 14.91 7.74
N SER A 197 -13.68 14.76 9.03
CA SER A 197 -13.81 15.82 10.03
C SER A 197 -12.91 17.02 9.74
N GLU A 198 -11.66 16.79 9.32
CA GLU A 198 -10.72 17.85 8.92
C GLU A 198 -11.26 18.65 7.71
N GLU A 199 -11.80 17.94 6.70
CA GLU A 199 -12.31 18.57 5.50
C GLU A 199 -13.61 19.36 5.77
N LEU A 200 -14.53 18.80 6.55
CA LEU A 200 -15.73 19.49 6.98
C LEU A 200 -15.42 20.73 7.83
N THR A 201 -14.44 20.63 8.71
CA THR A 201 -13.95 21.79 9.50
C THR A 201 -13.35 22.85 8.58
N ARG A 202 -12.55 22.47 7.59
CA ARG A 202 -11.97 23.39 6.60
C ARG A 202 -13.07 24.09 5.80
N SER A 203 -14.10 23.34 5.36
CA SER A 203 -15.25 23.91 4.64
C SER A 203 -16.00 24.96 5.46
N ARG A 204 -16.09 24.75 6.78
CA ARG A 204 -16.71 25.73 7.69
C ARG A 204 -15.92 27.05 7.74
N TRP A 205 -14.60 26.99 7.80
CA TRP A 205 -13.75 28.18 7.84
C TRP A 205 -13.67 28.90 6.49
N SER A 206 -13.72 28.17 5.38
CA SER A 206 -13.69 28.76 4.04
C SER A 206 -15.07 29.28 3.57
N GLY A 207 -16.16 28.99 4.30
CA GLY A 207 -17.51 29.34 3.90
C GLY A 207 -18.08 28.49 2.77
N LEU A 208 -17.36 27.46 2.34
CA LEU A 208 -17.82 26.54 1.30
C LEU A 208 -18.91 25.60 1.84
N PRO A 209 -19.89 25.19 1.00
CA PRO A 209 -20.79 24.10 1.34
C PRO A 209 -20.02 22.82 1.67
N PRO A 210 -20.44 22.02 2.67
CA PRO A 210 -19.71 20.81 3.06
C PRO A 210 -19.67 19.75 1.96
N TRP A 211 -20.71 19.65 1.15
CA TRP A 211 -20.74 18.73 0.01
C TRP A 211 -19.76 19.10 -1.09
N ASP A 212 -19.52 20.39 -1.35
CA ASP A 212 -18.53 20.84 -2.34
C ASP A 212 -17.09 20.49 -1.86
N ALA A 213 -16.83 20.61 -0.55
CA ALA A 213 -15.57 20.21 0.02
C ALA A 213 -15.35 18.69 -0.09
N LEU A 214 -16.39 17.89 0.18
CA LEU A 214 -16.32 16.44 0.02
C LEU A 214 -16.17 16.02 -1.44
N HIS A 215 -16.82 16.73 -2.38
CA HIS A 215 -16.66 16.50 -3.82
C HIS A 215 -15.21 16.78 -4.27
N THR A 216 -14.63 17.88 -3.80
CA THR A 216 -13.21 18.17 -4.05
C THR A 216 -12.30 17.09 -3.50
N LEU A 217 -12.53 16.65 -2.26
CA LEU A 217 -11.80 15.55 -1.64
C LEU A 217 -11.95 14.23 -2.42
N ALA A 218 -13.17 13.90 -2.86
CA ALA A 218 -13.47 12.71 -3.66
C ALA A 218 -12.66 12.70 -4.97
N THR A 219 -12.60 13.83 -5.65
CA THR A 219 -11.84 14.00 -6.89
C THR A 219 -10.33 13.89 -6.65
N GLU A 220 -9.82 14.51 -5.59
CA GLU A 220 -8.41 14.47 -5.21
C GLU A 220 -7.94 13.04 -4.90
N LEU A 221 -8.72 12.30 -4.15
CA LEU A 221 -8.38 10.95 -3.69
C LEU A 221 -8.80 9.84 -4.66
N GLY A 222 -9.65 10.17 -5.64
CA GLY A 222 -10.19 9.21 -6.60
C GLY A 222 -11.18 8.24 -5.94
N LEU A 223 -12.15 8.77 -5.19
CA LEU A 223 -13.14 8.03 -4.39
C LEU A 223 -14.58 8.32 -4.92
N PRO A 224 -15.06 7.61 -5.93
CA PRO A 224 -16.37 7.86 -6.52
C PRO A 224 -17.52 7.67 -5.52
N GLU A 225 -17.38 6.81 -4.53
CA GLU A 225 -18.40 6.57 -3.51
C GLU A 225 -18.61 7.79 -2.61
N LEU A 226 -17.54 8.55 -2.35
CA LEU A 226 -17.61 9.80 -1.59
C LEU A 226 -18.26 10.91 -2.42
N ASP A 227 -18.03 10.90 -3.72
CA ASP A 227 -18.63 11.82 -4.69
C ASP A 227 -20.14 11.66 -4.74
N ASP A 228 -20.61 10.42 -4.92
CA ASP A 228 -22.04 10.08 -4.88
C ASP A 228 -22.70 10.49 -3.55
N PHE A 229 -21.99 10.29 -2.43
CA PHE A 229 -22.49 10.72 -1.13
C PHE A 229 -22.61 12.24 -1.04
N ALA A 230 -21.62 12.98 -1.55
CA ALA A 230 -21.63 14.45 -1.58
C ALA A 230 -22.83 14.97 -2.38
N ASP A 231 -23.14 14.38 -3.54
CA ASP A 231 -24.32 14.73 -4.34
C ASP A 231 -25.64 14.48 -3.62
N ILE A 232 -25.77 13.35 -2.92
CA ILE A 232 -26.97 13.06 -2.10
C ILE A 232 -27.13 14.12 -1.01
N MET A 233 -26.04 14.50 -0.36
CA MET A 233 -26.08 15.49 0.71
C MET A 233 -26.32 16.91 0.20
N ARG A 234 -25.87 17.26 -1.00
CA ARG A 234 -26.17 18.51 -1.66
C ARG A 234 -27.69 18.64 -1.90
N LEU A 235 -28.30 17.61 -2.47
CA LEU A 235 -29.73 17.57 -2.71
C LEU A 235 -30.53 17.74 -1.40
N SER A 236 -30.07 17.08 -0.33
CA SER A 236 -30.69 17.21 0.99
C SER A 236 -30.54 18.59 1.60
N GLY A 237 -29.38 19.25 1.40
CA GLY A 237 -29.08 20.56 1.97
C GLY A 237 -29.77 21.71 1.24
N GLU A 238 -29.83 21.67 -0.09
CA GLU A 238 -30.39 22.72 -0.94
C GLU A 238 -31.91 22.59 -1.11
N GLU A 239 -32.41 21.39 -1.29
CA GLU A 239 -33.81 21.13 -1.60
C GLU A 239 -34.63 20.67 -0.38
N GLY A 240 -34.01 20.44 0.78
CA GLY A 240 -34.67 19.95 1.98
C GLY A 240 -35.26 18.53 1.84
N ALA A 241 -34.79 17.78 0.84
CA ALA A 241 -35.30 16.45 0.54
C ALA A 241 -35.03 15.45 1.67
N SER A 242 -35.97 14.54 1.91
CA SER A 242 -35.79 13.42 2.81
C SER A 242 -34.87 12.37 2.16
N VAL A 243 -33.64 12.32 2.59
CA VAL A 243 -32.61 11.44 1.99
C VAL A 243 -32.33 10.18 2.81
N TYR A 244 -33.06 9.97 3.91
CA TYR A 244 -32.82 8.82 4.79
C TYR A 244 -32.86 7.47 4.04
N ALA A 245 -33.93 7.26 3.26
CA ALA A 245 -34.06 6.01 2.49
C ALA A 245 -32.94 5.85 1.45
N THR A 246 -32.54 6.93 0.79
CA THR A 246 -31.46 6.94 -0.21
C THR A 246 -30.11 6.63 0.42
N LEU A 247 -29.79 7.26 1.55
CA LEU A 247 -28.55 7.00 2.29
C LEU A 247 -28.47 5.54 2.78
N ARG A 248 -29.56 5.03 3.32
CA ARG A 248 -29.66 3.61 3.76
C ARG A 248 -29.50 2.64 2.59
N ALA A 249 -30.13 2.92 1.48
CA ALA A 249 -29.98 2.10 0.27
C ALA A 249 -28.53 2.13 -0.25
N ARG A 250 -27.89 3.30 -0.26
CA ARG A 250 -26.49 3.45 -0.70
C ARG A 250 -25.53 2.70 0.22
N SER A 251 -25.65 2.84 1.53
CA SER A 251 -24.84 2.09 2.50
C SER A 251 -25.02 0.58 2.36
N ALA A 252 -26.28 0.11 2.18
CA ALA A 252 -26.55 -1.32 1.95
C ALA A 252 -25.92 -1.82 0.63
N ALA A 253 -26.00 -1.03 -0.45
CA ALA A 253 -25.38 -1.37 -1.73
C ALA A 253 -23.84 -1.45 -1.61
N MET A 254 -23.20 -0.54 -0.90
CA MET A 254 -21.76 -0.57 -0.65
C MET A 254 -21.35 -1.84 0.11
N ARG A 255 -22.07 -2.23 1.16
CA ARG A 255 -21.83 -3.48 1.88
C ARG A 255 -22.00 -4.71 1.00
N ALA A 256 -23.03 -4.75 0.17
CA ALA A 256 -23.25 -5.86 -0.77
C ALA A 256 -22.14 -5.95 -1.83
N ALA A 257 -21.66 -4.81 -2.35
CA ALA A 257 -20.53 -4.78 -3.28
C ALA A 257 -19.26 -5.30 -2.64
N MET A 258 -18.93 -4.88 -1.41
CA MET A 258 -17.77 -5.37 -0.68
C MET A 258 -17.83 -6.88 -0.44
N LEU A 259 -18.97 -7.40 -0.03
CA LEU A 259 -19.17 -8.83 0.17
C LEU A 259 -18.96 -9.61 -1.13
N ASN A 260 -19.51 -9.11 -2.23
CA ASN A 260 -19.31 -9.72 -3.54
C ASN A 260 -17.83 -9.72 -3.97
N ASP A 261 -17.09 -8.64 -3.70
CA ASP A 261 -15.67 -8.56 -3.97
C ASP A 261 -14.86 -9.54 -3.10
N GLU A 262 -15.20 -9.69 -1.82
CA GLU A 262 -14.57 -10.67 -0.93
C GLU A 262 -14.82 -12.11 -1.41
N ILE A 263 -16.04 -12.42 -1.83
CA ILE A 263 -16.39 -13.73 -2.41
C ILE A 263 -15.63 -13.97 -3.73
N ALA A 264 -15.55 -12.97 -4.60
CA ALA A 264 -14.81 -13.07 -5.85
C ALA A 264 -13.32 -13.29 -5.62
N GLN A 265 -12.72 -12.62 -4.64
CA GLN A 265 -11.32 -12.82 -4.25
C GLN A 265 -11.10 -14.23 -3.68
N ALA A 266 -11.99 -14.73 -2.80
CA ALA A 266 -11.92 -16.07 -2.25
C ALA A 266 -12.00 -17.14 -3.35
N ASN A 267 -12.91 -16.97 -4.31
CA ASN A 267 -13.06 -17.88 -5.46
C ASN A 267 -11.80 -17.85 -6.35
N ALA A 268 -11.23 -16.66 -6.61
CA ALA A 268 -10.01 -16.53 -7.40
C ALA A 268 -8.80 -17.21 -6.73
N VAL A 269 -8.71 -17.18 -5.40
CA VAL A 269 -7.67 -17.90 -4.65
C VAL A 269 -7.89 -19.41 -4.77
N GLY A 270 -9.13 -19.89 -4.61
CA GLY A 270 -9.49 -21.31 -4.77
C GLY A 270 -9.14 -21.83 -6.17
N GLU A 271 -9.45 -21.08 -7.21
CA GLU A 271 -9.14 -21.44 -8.60
C GLU A 271 -7.62 -21.51 -8.83
N ARG A 272 -6.86 -20.55 -8.32
CA ARG A 272 -5.39 -20.56 -8.40
C ARG A 272 -4.74 -21.75 -7.69
N MET A 273 -5.35 -22.27 -6.63
CA MET A 273 -4.86 -23.46 -5.92
C MET A 273 -5.12 -24.74 -6.68
N THR A 274 -6.10 -24.79 -7.58
CA THR A 274 -6.43 -25.97 -8.39
C THR A 274 -5.33 -26.30 -9.39
N ILE A 275 -4.67 -25.30 -9.98
CA ILE A 275 -3.58 -25.49 -10.96
C ILE A 275 -2.39 -26.26 -10.36
N PRO A 276 -1.75 -25.83 -9.26
CA PRO A 276 -0.65 -26.59 -8.67
C PRO A 276 -1.09 -27.95 -8.12
N GLY A 277 -2.33 -28.06 -7.62
CA GLY A 277 -2.88 -29.35 -7.16
C GLY A 277 -3.02 -30.36 -8.29
N SER A 278 -3.55 -29.96 -9.43
CA SER A 278 -3.69 -30.85 -10.61
C SER A 278 -2.32 -31.23 -11.21
N LEU A 279 -1.37 -30.27 -11.25
CA LEU A 279 -0.01 -30.53 -11.72
C LEU A 279 0.70 -31.57 -10.84
N LEU A 280 0.53 -31.44 -9.51
CA LEU A 280 1.09 -32.39 -8.54
C LEU A 280 0.47 -33.78 -8.70
N GLY A 281 -0.83 -33.87 -8.99
CA GLY A 281 -1.51 -35.11 -9.32
C GLY A 281 -0.96 -35.78 -10.58
N VAL A 282 -0.72 -34.98 -11.64
CA VAL A 282 -0.12 -35.49 -12.89
C VAL A 282 1.31 -36.01 -12.67
N ILE A 283 2.15 -35.26 -11.92
CA ILE A 283 3.52 -35.68 -11.59
C ILE A 283 3.50 -36.98 -10.77
N PHE A 284 2.61 -37.09 -9.80
CA PHE A 284 2.47 -38.28 -8.97
C PHE A 284 2.03 -39.51 -9.82
N MET A 285 1.07 -39.31 -10.71
CA MET A 285 0.62 -40.34 -11.65
C MET A 285 1.77 -40.78 -12.57
N ALA A 286 2.54 -39.82 -13.13
CA ALA A 286 3.69 -40.11 -13.95
C ALA A 286 4.74 -40.95 -13.21
N LEU A 287 5.01 -40.59 -11.92
CA LEU A 287 5.98 -41.27 -11.06
C LEU A 287 5.56 -42.71 -10.75
N LEU A 288 4.25 -43.00 -10.61
CA LEU A 288 3.72 -44.32 -10.40
C LEU A 288 3.76 -45.21 -11.68
N VAL A 289 3.49 -44.58 -12.83
CA VAL A 289 3.38 -45.30 -14.10
C VAL A 289 4.77 -45.59 -14.73
N THR A 290 5.73 -44.66 -14.53
CA THR A 290 7.08 -44.74 -15.12
C THR A 290 7.81 -46.07 -14.83
N PRO A 291 7.86 -46.61 -13.57
CA PRO A 291 8.53 -47.88 -13.31
C PRO A 291 7.88 -49.07 -14.00
N SER A 292 6.54 -49.04 -14.15
CA SER A 292 5.79 -50.07 -14.83
C SER A 292 6.06 -50.09 -16.33
N LEU A 293 6.09 -48.90 -16.96
CA LEU A 293 6.44 -48.73 -18.36
C LEU A 293 7.88 -49.13 -18.68
N LEU A 294 8.83 -48.75 -17.81
CA LEU A 294 10.24 -49.11 -17.94
C LEU A 294 10.43 -50.64 -17.89
N ARG A 295 9.76 -51.33 -16.98
CA ARG A 295 9.81 -52.80 -16.92
C ARG A 295 9.29 -53.44 -18.20
N MET A 296 8.20 -52.93 -18.77
CA MET A 296 7.63 -53.43 -19.99
C MET A 296 8.56 -53.23 -21.21
N LEU A 297 9.26 -52.10 -21.27
CA LEU A 297 10.23 -51.80 -22.33
C LEU A 297 11.54 -52.60 -22.22
N ILE A 298 11.97 -52.97 -21.02
CA ILE A 298 13.19 -53.74 -20.79
C ILE A 298 12.93 -55.25 -20.93
N SER A 299 11.67 -55.69 -20.79
CA SER A 299 11.27 -57.10 -20.91
C SER A 299 10.85 -57.49 -22.33
N ALA A 300 10.75 -56.52 -23.26
CA ALA A 300 10.51 -56.76 -24.70
C ALA A 300 11.84 -56.72 -25.49
#